data_797949fcbb9b49f67c1dcf88b542e10a
#
_entry.id   797949fcbb9b49f67c1dcf88b542e10a
#
_cell.length_a   1.000
_cell.length_b   1.000
_cell.length_c   1.000
_cell.angle_alpha   90.00
_cell.angle_beta   90.00
_cell.angle_gamma   90.00
#
_symmetry.space_group_name_H-M   'P 1'
#
loop_
_entity.id
_entity.type
_entity.pdbx_description
1 polymer ?
#
loop_
_entity_poly.entity_id
_entity_poly.type
_entity_poly.pdbx_seq_one_letter_code
_entity_poly.pdbx_strand_id
1 'polypeptide(L)'
;MVFHTMIISVAYYGISDAYEKTGKKEYLDLLKDRIDELIDLGLPKVWTVNACAMGHCLITLYQATGEQQYHDILMSKIAYLRKDALRFGDHVLQHTVSANNDFPEQCWCDTLFMAAFLMLRVGVMEHDEELIDDALNQYYWHIKYLQNPSSGLWYHGYDNIAGDHMSGIYWGRANAWAAFTMSQVGGILPQCYLYPKYIDVAGSLNEQLAALKVYQTENGLWRTVVDDPESYEEISASAGIAAAMLTRGNPLHSKYINKAIKGLLANVSEDGKVMNVSGGTAVMRDKEGYRDIPKAYIQGWGQGLALSFFATLLISDDIEKDGAL
;
A
#
# COMPACT_ATOMS: atom_id res chain seq x y z
N MET A 1 13.12 9.35 -14.12
CA MET A 1 11.77 9.33 -14.74
C MET A 1 10.89 8.17 -14.20
N VAL A 2 11.41 6.94 -14.02
CA VAL A 2 10.62 5.80 -13.47
C VAL A 2 10.21 6.01 -12.01
N PHE A 3 11.06 6.60 -11.17
CA PHE A 3 10.74 6.93 -9.77
C PHE A 3 9.55 7.90 -9.62
N HIS A 4 9.39 8.83 -10.55
CA HIS A 4 8.27 9.78 -10.53
C HIS A 4 6.91 9.09 -10.71
N THR A 5 6.84 8.02 -11.49
CA THR A 5 5.57 7.34 -11.77
C THR A 5 4.99 6.65 -10.52
N MET A 6 5.84 6.03 -9.67
CA MET A 6 5.39 5.41 -8.41
C MET A 6 4.88 6.46 -7.41
N ILE A 7 5.63 7.54 -7.23
CA ILE A 7 5.26 8.62 -6.28
C ILE A 7 3.86 9.16 -6.63
N ILE A 8 3.65 9.43 -7.91
CA ILE A 8 2.41 9.97 -8.45
C ILE A 8 1.27 8.95 -8.34
N SER A 9 1.53 7.67 -8.63
CA SER A 9 0.50 6.62 -8.63
C SER A 9 -0.14 6.42 -7.27
N VAL A 10 0.62 6.49 -6.18
CA VAL A 10 0.05 6.34 -4.82
C VAL A 10 -0.75 7.58 -4.41
N ALA A 11 -0.31 8.79 -4.82
CA ALA A 11 -1.11 10.01 -4.59
C ALA A 11 -2.46 9.91 -5.30
N TYR A 12 -2.47 9.51 -6.56
CA TYR A 12 -3.68 9.36 -7.34
C TYR A 12 -4.55 8.18 -6.88
N TYR A 13 -3.94 7.10 -6.35
CA TYR A 13 -4.70 6.08 -5.67
C TYR A 13 -5.52 6.64 -4.51
N GLY A 14 -4.96 7.55 -3.70
CA GLY A 14 -5.71 8.21 -2.63
C GLY A 14 -6.92 8.99 -3.15
N ILE A 15 -6.80 9.66 -4.30
CA ILE A 15 -7.92 10.35 -4.96
C ILE A 15 -8.95 9.34 -5.48
N SER A 16 -8.48 8.26 -6.10
CA SER A 16 -9.29 7.12 -6.54
C SER A 16 -10.12 6.53 -5.40
N ASP A 17 -9.46 6.20 -4.29
CA ASP A 17 -10.07 5.62 -3.10
C ASP A 17 -11.06 6.59 -2.42
N ALA A 18 -10.75 7.89 -2.42
CA ALA A 18 -11.67 8.91 -1.94
C ALA A 18 -12.93 9.01 -2.80
N TYR A 19 -12.81 8.91 -4.14
CA TYR A 19 -13.97 8.82 -5.02
C TYR A 19 -14.79 7.55 -4.77
N GLU A 20 -14.14 6.40 -4.75
CA GLU A 20 -14.80 5.10 -4.54
C GLU A 20 -15.61 5.07 -3.24
N LYS A 21 -15.12 5.72 -2.19
CA LYS A 21 -15.78 5.79 -0.87
C LYS A 21 -16.86 6.86 -0.75
N THR A 22 -16.66 8.04 -1.35
CA THR A 22 -17.54 9.20 -1.13
C THR A 22 -18.50 9.47 -2.27
N GLY A 23 -18.24 8.95 -3.47
CA GLY A 23 -19.00 9.26 -4.70
C GLY A 23 -18.86 10.70 -5.18
N LYS A 24 -17.98 11.52 -4.58
CA LYS A 24 -17.84 12.93 -4.91
C LYS A 24 -17.14 13.12 -6.27
N LYS A 25 -17.90 13.72 -7.21
CA LYS A 25 -17.47 13.89 -8.60
C LYS A 25 -16.17 14.68 -8.75
N GLU A 26 -15.90 15.62 -7.87
CA GLU A 26 -14.68 16.42 -7.90
C GLU A 26 -13.39 15.56 -7.82
N TYR A 27 -13.41 14.44 -7.09
CA TYR A 27 -12.28 13.50 -7.06
C TYR A 27 -12.14 12.76 -8.38
N LEU A 28 -13.26 12.35 -8.99
CA LEU A 28 -13.24 11.68 -10.29
C LEU A 28 -12.71 12.58 -11.40
N ASP A 29 -13.20 13.83 -11.45
CA ASP A 29 -12.79 14.81 -12.45
C ASP A 29 -11.28 15.09 -12.34
N LEU A 30 -10.80 15.35 -11.12
CA LEU A 30 -9.37 15.56 -10.87
C LEU A 30 -8.53 14.33 -11.26
N LEU A 31 -8.99 13.12 -10.89
CA LEU A 31 -8.30 11.89 -11.22
C LEU A 31 -8.20 11.70 -12.73
N LYS A 32 -9.33 11.92 -13.43
CA LYS A 32 -9.40 11.80 -14.89
C LYS A 32 -8.43 12.75 -15.57
N ASP A 33 -8.46 14.04 -15.23
CA ASP A 33 -7.59 15.05 -15.81
C ASP A 33 -6.10 14.68 -15.69
N ARG A 34 -5.71 14.15 -14.52
CA ARG A 34 -4.32 13.80 -14.26
C ARG A 34 -3.89 12.49 -14.92
N ILE A 35 -4.76 11.50 -14.98
CA ILE A 35 -4.43 10.24 -15.64
C ILE A 35 -4.40 10.42 -17.16
N ASP A 36 -5.33 11.19 -17.74
CA ASP A 36 -5.33 11.50 -19.17
C ASP A 36 -4.03 12.22 -19.56
N GLU A 37 -3.58 13.21 -18.77
CA GLU A 37 -2.28 13.87 -18.98
C GLU A 37 -1.10 12.86 -19.00
N LEU A 38 -1.10 11.88 -18.08
CA LEU A 38 -0.05 10.84 -18.07
C LEU A 38 -0.14 9.91 -19.27
N ILE A 39 -1.35 9.57 -19.71
CA ILE A 39 -1.57 8.75 -20.91
C ILE A 39 -1.07 9.49 -22.14
N ASP A 40 -1.41 10.75 -22.30
CA ASP A 40 -0.97 11.61 -23.42
C ASP A 40 0.56 11.74 -23.47
N LEU A 41 1.22 11.75 -22.31
CA LEU A 41 2.68 11.73 -22.21
C LEU A 41 3.29 10.34 -22.46
N GLY A 42 2.46 9.31 -22.68
CA GLY A 42 2.89 7.92 -22.88
C GLY A 42 3.55 7.32 -21.63
N LEU A 43 3.06 7.61 -20.42
CA LEU A 43 3.63 7.13 -19.17
C LEU A 43 2.78 5.99 -18.56
N PRO A 44 3.44 5.01 -17.91
CA PRO A 44 4.89 4.79 -17.86
C PRO A 44 5.42 4.19 -19.16
N LYS A 45 6.64 4.57 -19.55
CA LYS A 45 7.29 4.05 -20.77
C LYS A 45 7.80 2.62 -20.64
N VAL A 46 7.95 2.15 -19.41
CA VAL A 46 8.47 0.80 -19.09
C VAL A 46 7.61 0.20 -17.99
N TRP A 47 7.20 -1.05 -18.19
CA TRP A 47 6.49 -1.78 -17.17
C TRP A 47 7.46 -2.32 -16.12
N THR A 48 7.18 -2.04 -14.88
CA THR A 48 7.85 -2.58 -13.68
C THR A 48 6.77 -2.85 -12.65
N VAL A 49 7.07 -3.62 -11.61
CA VAL A 49 6.14 -3.85 -10.50
C VAL A 49 5.65 -2.50 -9.94
N ASN A 50 6.56 -1.57 -9.67
CA ASN A 50 6.19 -0.25 -9.17
C ASN A 50 5.32 0.58 -10.13
N ALA A 51 5.55 0.47 -11.43
CA ALA A 51 4.74 1.19 -12.43
C ALA A 51 3.31 0.65 -12.54
N CYS A 52 3.07 -0.59 -12.11
CA CYS A 52 1.74 -1.18 -12.14
C CYS A 52 0.75 -0.52 -11.16
N ALA A 53 1.23 0.14 -10.09
CA ALA A 53 0.38 0.83 -9.12
C ALA A 53 -0.61 1.83 -9.75
N MET A 54 -0.28 2.45 -10.91
CA MET A 54 -1.20 3.32 -11.63
C MET A 54 -2.47 2.58 -12.08
N GLY A 55 -2.41 1.26 -12.19
CA GLY A 55 -3.56 0.42 -12.55
C GLY A 55 -4.76 0.57 -11.62
N HIS A 56 -4.54 0.89 -10.35
CA HIS A 56 -5.64 1.16 -9.42
C HIS A 56 -6.53 2.32 -9.88
N CYS A 57 -5.90 3.39 -10.38
CA CYS A 57 -6.63 4.55 -10.90
C CYS A 57 -7.40 4.21 -12.19
N LEU A 58 -6.82 3.35 -13.03
CA LEU A 58 -7.45 2.90 -14.28
C LEU A 58 -8.70 2.05 -14.01
N ILE A 59 -8.72 1.22 -12.94
CA ILE A 59 -9.92 0.50 -12.50
C ILE A 59 -11.04 1.50 -12.21
N THR A 60 -10.78 2.49 -11.35
CA THR A 60 -11.78 3.49 -10.95
C THR A 60 -12.31 4.27 -12.14
N LEU A 61 -11.42 4.74 -13.02
CA LEU A 61 -11.82 5.50 -14.21
C LEU A 61 -12.64 4.65 -15.17
N TYR A 62 -12.23 3.41 -15.44
CA TYR A 62 -13.00 2.50 -16.31
C TYR A 62 -14.39 2.22 -15.74
N GLN A 63 -14.48 1.89 -14.45
CA GLN A 63 -15.76 1.60 -13.81
C GLN A 63 -16.70 2.82 -13.76
N ALA A 64 -16.14 4.02 -13.59
CA ALA A 64 -16.91 5.24 -13.49
C ALA A 64 -17.34 5.83 -14.86
N THR A 65 -16.52 5.65 -15.90
CA THR A 65 -16.73 6.32 -17.20
C THR A 65 -17.10 5.37 -18.33
N GLY A 66 -16.70 4.09 -18.25
CA GLY A 66 -16.82 3.11 -19.32
C GLY A 66 -15.86 3.33 -20.50
N GLU A 67 -14.88 4.24 -20.36
CA GLU A 67 -13.93 4.55 -21.43
C GLU A 67 -12.93 3.41 -21.64
N GLN A 68 -12.99 2.77 -22.80
CA GLN A 68 -12.20 1.57 -23.12
C GLN A 68 -10.69 1.75 -23.03
N GLN A 69 -10.17 2.96 -23.28
CA GLN A 69 -8.75 3.24 -23.17
C GLN A 69 -8.16 2.87 -21.80
N TYR A 70 -8.90 3.11 -20.70
CA TYR A 70 -8.42 2.78 -19.36
C TYR A 70 -8.32 1.27 -19.15
N HIS A 71 -9.31 0.53 -19.65
CA HIS A 71 -9.32 -0.93 -19.62
C HIS A 71 -8.15 -1.51 -20.42
N ASP A 72 -7.92 -1.03 -21.65
CA ASP A 72 -6.86 -1.56 -22.52
C ASP A 72 -5.46 -1.36 -21.90
N ILE A 73 -5.21 -0.19 -21.33
CA ILE A 73 -3.96 0.08 -20.62
C ILE A 73 -3.85 -0.79 -19.35
N LEU A 74 -4.93 -0.93 -18.59
CA LEU A 74 -4.98 -1.77 -17.40
C LEU A 74 -4.64 -3.23 -17.74
N MET A 75 -5.27 -3.79 -18.78
CA MET A 75 -5.04 -5.17 -19.20
C MET A 75 -3.62 -5.38 -19.74
N SER A 76 -3.00 -4.36 -20.32
CA SER A 76 -1.58 -4.44 -20.68
C SER A 76 -0.65 -4.57 -19.46
N LYS A 77 -0.98 -3.93 -18.33
CA LYS A 77 -0.26 -4.09 -17.06
C LYS A 77 -0.44 -5.48 -16.47
N ILE A 78 -1.65 -6.02 -16.52
CA ILE A 78 -1.94 -7.39 -16.07
C ILE A 78 -1.21 -8.40 -16.95
N ALA A 79 -1.20 -8.21 -18.27
CA ALA A 79 -0.43 -9.06 -19.18
C ALA A 79 1.07 -9.07 -18.82
N TYR A 80 1.65 -7.90 -18.52
CA TYR A 80 3.03 -7.80 -18.03
C TYR A 80 3.23 -8.59 -16.72
N LEU A 81 2.37 -8.39 -15.71
CA LEU A 81 2.49 -9.09 -14.42
C LEU A 81 2.38 -10.60 -14.54
N ARG A 82 1.57 -11.09 -15.47
CA ARG A 82 1.40 -12.53 -15.72
C ARG A 82 2.54 -13.16 -16.52
N LYS A 83 3.11 -12.45 -17.50
CA LYS A 83 3.97 -13.05 -18.52
C LYS A 83 5.41 -12.61 -18.46
N ASP A 84 5.66 -11.34 -18.12
CA ASP A 84 6.97 -10.71 -18.31
C ASP A 84 7.62 -10.28 -16.98
N ALA A 85 6.83 -10.08 -15.92
CA ALA A 85 7.34 -9.73 -14.61
C ALA A 85 8.21 -10.85 -14.05
N LEU A 86 9.39 -10.48 -13.56
CA LEU A 86 10.33 -11.44 -12.98
C LEU A 86 9.74 -12.11 -11.73
N ARG A 87 9.98 -13.39 -11.59
CA ARG A 87 9.53 -14.21 -10.47
C ARG A 87 10.62 -15.18 -10.03
N PHE A 88 10.56 -15.63 -8.79
CA PHE A 88 11.46 -16.64 -8.25
C PHE A 88 10.69 -17.63 -7.34
N GLY A 89 11.37 -18.71 -6.96
CA GLY A 89 10.81 -19.72 -6.05
C GLY A 89 9.42 -20.20 -6.47
N ASP A 90 8.47 -20.10 -5.58
CA ASP A 90 7.07 -20.49 -5.81
C ASP A 90 6.24 -19.41 -6.56
N HIS A 91 6.80 -18.89 -7.62
CA HIS A 91 6.23 -17.85 -8.47
C HIS A 91 6.01 -16.49 -7.78
N VAL A 92 6.82 -16.17 -6.78
CA VAL A 92 6.78 -14.87 -6.11
C VAL A 92 7.27 -13.78 -7.03
N LEU A 93 6.54 -12.68 -7.13
CA LEU A 93 6.93 -11.53 -7.91
C LEU A 93 8.20 -10.90 -7.32
N GLN A 94 9.23 -10.78 -8.14
CA GLN A 94 10.41 -10.00 -7.82
C GLN A 94 10.06 -8.52 -7.82
N HIS A 95 10.51 -7.78 -6.81
CA HIS A 95 10.34 -6.34 -6.80
C HIS A 95 11.19 -5.66 -7.89
N THR A 96 10.57 -4.83 -8.72
CA THR A 96 11.27 -4.10 -9.79
C THR A 96 10.86 -2.64 -9.84
N VAL A 97 11.85 -1.75 -10.00
CA VAL A 97 11.68 -0.29 -10.06
C VAL A 97 12.16 0.30 -11.39
N SER A 98 12.93 -0.44 -12.16
CA SER A 98 13.49 -0.04 -13.46
C SER A 98 13.42 -1.20 -14.46
N ALA A 99 13.82 -0.95 -15.70
CA ALA A 99 14.00 -1.99 -16.73
C ALA A 99 15.20 -2.92 -16.46
N ASN A 100 16.09 -2.52 -15.56
CA ASN A 100 17.23 -3.31 -15.16
C ASN A 100 16.80 -4.30 -14.07
N ASN A 101 17.49 -5.43 -13.98
CA ASN A 101 17.31 -6.38 -12.90
C ASN A 101 18.15 -5.94 -11.67
N ASP A 102 17.73 -4.83 -11.03
CA ASP A 102 18.50 -4.19 -9.94
C ASP A 102 18.44 -4.99 -8.62
N PHE A 103 17.39 -5.79 -8.43
CA PHE A 103 17.14 -6.55 -7.20
C PHE A 103 16.79 -8.01 -7.51
N PRO A 104 17.76 -8.80 -8.04
CA PRO A 104 17.49 -10.17 -8.49
C PRO A 104 16.97 -11.03 -7.33
N GLU A 105 15.86 -11.71 -7.58
CA GLU A 105 15.17 -12.62 -6.64
C GLU A 105 14.86 -12.01 -5.27
N GLN A 106 14.58 -10.69 -5.21
CA GLN A 106 14.13 -10.06 -3.97
C GLN A 106 12.61 -9.79 -3.99
N CYS A 107 11.92 -10.15 -2.91
CA CYS A 107 10.56 -9.68 -2.64
C CYS A 107 10.57 -8.61 -1.56
N TRP A 108 9.77 -7.58 -1.77
CA TRP A 108 9.60 -6.46 -0.83
C TRP A 108 8.11 -6.26 -0.54
N CYS A 109 7.80 -5.75 0.66
CA CYS A 109 6.40 -5.45 1.05
C CYS A 109 5.67 -4.56 0.05
N ASP A 110 6.39 -3.66 -0.60
CA ASP A 110 5.88 -2.72 -1.62
C ASP A 110 5.15 -3.43 -2.76
N THR A 111 5.62 -4.64 -3.15
CA THR A 111 5.00 -5.46 -4.19
C THR A 111 3.54 -5.80 -3.89
N LEU A 112 3.18 -5.91 -2.60
CA LEU A 112 1.79 -6.18 -2.22
C LEU A 112 0.85 -5.07 -2.69
N PHE A 113 1.23 -3.80 -2.51
CA PHE A 113 0.44 -2.67 -2.99
C PHE A 113 0.56 -2.52 -4.51
N MET A 114 1.79 -2.57 -5.04
CA MET A 114 2.06 -2.23 -6.42
C MET A 114 1.51 -3.26 -7.42
N ALA A 115 1.44 -4.54 -7.04
CA ALA A 115 1.05 -5.62 -7.92
C ALA A 115 -0.04 -6.55 -7.34
N ALA A 116 0.18 -7.18 -6.19
CA ALA A 116 -0.74 -8.19 -5.68
C ALA A 116 -2.16 -7.64 -5.44
N PHE A 117 -2.27 -6.46 -4.84
CA PHE A 117 -3.53 -5.76 -4.61
C PHE A 117 -4.21 -5.36 -5.94
N LEU A 118 -3.44 -4.90 -6.92
CA LEU A 118 -3.95 -4.61 -8.25
C LEU A 118 -4.49 -5.86 -8.93
N MET A 119 -3.71 -6.96 -8.92
CA MET A 119 -4.11 -8.24 -9.51
C MET A 119 -5.42 -8.74 -8.90
N LEU A 120 -5.57 -8.63 -7.58
CA LEU A 120 -6.81 -9.03 -6.90
C LEU A 120 -8.01 -8.19 -7.37
N ARG A 121 -7.86 -6.86 -7.41
CA ARG A 121 -8.93 -5.95 -7.85
C ARG A 121 -9.36 -6.23 -9.29
N VAL A 122 -8.40 -6.44 -10.18
CA VAL A 122 -8.69 -6.76 -11.59
C VAL A 122 -9.28 -8.16 -11.73
N GLY A 123 -8.75 -9.16 -11.00
CA GLY A 123 -9.29 -10.52 -11.02
C GLY A 123 -10.76 -10.56 -10.63
N VAL A 124 -11.16 -9.80 -9.61
CA VAL A 124 -12.55 -9.68 -9.20
C VAL A 124 -13.39 -8.93 -10.26
N MET A 125 -12.86 -7.82 -10.80
CA MET A 125 -13.54 -7.03 -11.82
C MET A 125 -13.81 -7.83 -13.10
N GLU A 126 -12.85 -8.63 -13.55
CA GLU A 126 -12.89 -9.43 -14.77
C GLU A 126 -13.47 -10.85 -14.56
N HIS A 127 -13.81 -11.23 -13.31
CA HIS A 127 -14.18 -12.60 -12.94
C HIS A 127 -13.11 -13.64 -13.33
N ASP A 128 -11.83 -13.28 -13.16
CA ASP A 128 -10.69 -14.09 -13.53
C ASP A 128 -10.13 -14.81 -12.29
N GLU A 129 -10.57 -16.05 -12.07
CA GLU A 129 -10.21 -16.87 -10.92
C GLU A 129 -8.70 -17.19 -10.87
N GLU A 130 -8.04 -17.33 -12.03
CA GLU A 130 -6.59 -17.59 -12.08
C GLU A 130 -5.81 -16.36 -11.58
N LEU A 131 -6.28 -15.17 -11.95
CA LEU A 131 -5.66 -13.92 -11.49
C LEU A 131 -5.91 -13.69 -9.99
N ILE A 132 -7.11 -14.03 -9.50
CA ILE A 132 -7.43 -13.99 -8.05
C ILE A 132 -6.51 -14.96 -7.30
N ASP A 133 -6.35 -16.20 -7.77
CA ASP A 133 -5.48 -17.17 -7.10
C ASP A 133 -4.02 -16.74 -7.14
N ASP A 134 -3.50 -16.21 -8.25
CA ASP A 134 -2.14 -15.67 -8.32
C ASP A 134 -1.96 -14.49 -7.35
N ALA A 135 -2.93 -13.56 -7.28
CA ALA A 135 -2.89 -12.46 -6.32
C ALA A 135 -2.82 -12.96 -4.86
N LEU A 136 -3.68 -13.91 -4.49
CA LEU A 136 -3.67 -14.50 -3.16
C LEU A 136 -2.39 -15.30 -2.89
N ASN A 137 -1.81 -15.91 -3.92
CA ASN A 137 -0.52 -16.60 -3.85
C ASN A 137 0.62 -15.60 -3.56
N GLN A 138 0.58 -14.38 -4.13
CA GLN A 138 1.54 -13.33 -3.78
C GLN A 138 1.43 -12.96 -2.30
N TYR A 139 0.21 -12.74 -1.77
CA TYR A 139 0.04 -12.49 -0.33
C TYR A 139 0.60 -13.63 0.52
N TYR A 140 0.23 -14.87 0.21
CA TYR A 140 0.66 -16.05 0.96
C TYR A 140 2.19 -16.16 1.06
N TRP A 141 2.90 -16.03 -0.06
CA TRP A 141 4.35 -16.15 -0.06
C TRP A 141 5.06 -14.93 0.52
N HIS A 142 4.54 -13.71 0.34
CA HIS A 142 5.08 -12.54 1.04
C HIS A 142 4.91 -12.66 2.56
N ILE A 143 3.80 -13.23 3.06
CA ILE A 143 3.65 -13.57 4.48
C ILE A 143 4.77 -14.52 4.93
N LYS A 144 5.01 -15.60 4.18
CA LYS A 144 6.05 -16.60 4.52
C LYS A 144 7.45 -16.03 4.51
N TYR A 145 7.76 -15.14 3.57
CA TYR A 145 9.09 -14.55 3.45
C TYR A 145 9.30 -13.35 4.38
N LEU A 146 8.28 -12.54 4.64
CA LEU A 146 8.47 -11.22 5.24
C LEU A 146 7.89 -11.06 6.64
N GLN A 147 6.86 -11.82 7.04
CA GLN A 147 6.34 -11.68 8.39
C GLN A 147 7.17 -12.46 9.40
N ASN A 148 7.64 -11.81 10.45
CA ASN A 148 8.29 -12.49 11.56
C ASN A 148 7.20 -13.17 12.44
N PRO A 149 7.20 -14.50 12.51
CA PRO A 149 6.16 -15.24 13.25
C PRO A 149 6.21 -15.02 14.76
N SER A 150 7.33 -14.55 15.30
CA SER A 150 7.48 -14.30 16.74
C SER A 150 6.98 -12.93 17.15
N SER A 151 7.09 -11.90 16.30
CA SER A 151 6.69 -10.54 16.59
C SER A 151 5.41 -10.09 15.88
N GLY A 152 5.04 -10.74 14.77
CA GLY A 152 3.97 -10.30 13.87
C GLY A 152 4.35 -9.13 12.96
N LEU A 153 5.50 -8.49 13.18
CA LEU A 153 5.98 -7.40 12.33
C LEU A 153 6.54 -7.92 11.01
N TRP A 154 6.60 -7.05 10.00
CA TRP A 154 7.09 -7.38 8.68
C TRP A 154 8.47 -6.76 8.42
N TYR A 155 9.40 -7.59 7.94
CA TYR A 155 10.66 -7.13 7.36
C TYR A 155 10.40 -6.37 6.07
N HIS A 156 11.27 -5.44 5.70
CA HIS A 156 11.12 -4.66 4.47
C HIS A 156 11.22 -5.56 3.23
N GLY A 157 12.22 -6.42 3.18
CA GLY A 157 12.45 -7.31 2.06
C GLY A 157 13.15 -8.60 2.45
N TYR A 158 13.20 -9.53 1.49
CA TYR A 158 13.89 -10.81 1.55
C TYR A 158 14.65 -11.03 0.25
N ASP A 159 15.89 -11.48 0.35
CA ASP A 159 16.76 -11.86 -0.76
C ASP A 159 16.84 -13.40 -0.82
N ASN A 160 16.27 -14.00 -1.88
CA ASN A 160 16.23 -15.44 -2.05
C ASN A 160 17.60 -16.03 -2.38
N ILE A 161 18.49 -15.26 -3.02
CA ILE A 161 19.86 -15.72 -3.33
C ILE A 161 20.70 -15.79 -2.07
N ALA A 162 20.60 -14.77 -1.20
CA ALA A 162 21.29 -14.73 0.08
C ALA A 162 20.60 -15.63 1.13
N GLY A 163 19.30 -15.86 0.99
CA GLY A 163 18.50 -16.62 1.93
C GLY A 163 18.20 -15.88 3.23
N ASP A 164 18.14 -14.55 3.20
CA ASP A 164 17.97 -13.73 4.39
C ASP A 164 17.09 -12.48 4.15
N HIS A 165 16.82 -11.75 5.24
CA HIS A 165 16.05 -10.50 5.21
C HIS A 165 16.93 -9.25 4.99
N MET A 166 18.13 -9.42 4.49
CA MET A 166 19.10 -8.35 4.24
C MET A 166 19.45 -7.58 5.53
N SER A 167 18.73 -6.52 5.88
CA SER A 167 18.96 -5.78 7.13
C SER A 167 18.21 -6.34 8.35
N GLY A 168 17.18 -7.16 8.15
CA GLY A 168 16.32 -7.64 9.23
C GLY A 168 15.52 -6.53 9.94
N ILE A 169 15.26 -5.41 9.27
CA ILE A 169 14.63 -4.21 9.86
C ILE A 169 13.13 -4.19 9.57
N TYR A 170 12.33 -3.82 10.57
CA TYR A 170 10.88 -3.61 10.45
C TYR A 170 10.60 -2.16 10.03
N TRP A 171 10.74 -1.87 8.73
CA TRP A 171 10.45 -0.55 8.21
C TRP A 171 8.97 -0.22 8.32
N GLY A 172 8.65 0.97 8.83
CA GLY A 172 7.27 1.37 9.12
C GLY A 172 6.36 1.39 7.90
N ARG A 173 6.83 1.96 6.76
CA ARG A 173 6.04 1.99 5.52
C ARG A 173 5.88 0.61 4.89
N ALA A 174 6.86 -0.32 5.04
CA ALA A 174 6.68 -1.71 4.65
C ALA A 174 5.52 -2.37 5.42
N ASN A 175 5.51 -2.16 6.75
CA ASN A 175 4.40 -2.61 7.60
C ASN A 175 3.07 -1.96 7.21
N ALA A 176 3.09 -0.69 6.77
CA ALA A 176 1.90 -0.02 6.26
C ALA A 176 1.40 -0.63 4.94
N TRP A 177 2.27 -0.92 3.97
CA TRP A 177 1.89 -1.56 2.71
C TRP A 177 1.21 -2.90 2.93
N ALA A 178 1.81 -3.76 3.77
CA ALA A 178 1.26 -5.07 4.11
C ALA A 178 -0.10 -4.94 4.81
N ALA A 179 -0.17 -4.18 5.91
CA ALA A 179 -1.41 -4.02 6.67
C ALA A 179 -2.53 -3.39 5.86
N PHE A 180 -2.23 -2.31 5.12
CA PHE A 180 -3.20 -1.59 4.30
C PHE A 180 -3.83 -2.52 3.26
N THR A 181 -3.01 -3.20 2.45
CA THR A 181 -3.53 -4.04 1.37
C THR A 181 -4.24 -5.29 1.89
N MET A 182 -3.69 -5.96 2.91
CA MET A 182 -4.36 -7.12 3.51
C MET A 182 -5.72 -6.76 4.11
N SER A 183 -5.88 -5.55 4.64
CA SER A 183 -7.16 -5.11 5.21
C SER A 183 -8.27 -4.95 4.16
N GLN A 184 -7.90 -4.70 2.90
CA GLN A 184 -8.85 -4.52 1.80
C GLN A 184 -9.36 -5.86 1.22
N VAL A 185 -8.59 -6.95 1.33
CA VAL A 185 -8.87 -8.22 0.65
C VAL A 185 -10.28 -8.73 0.93
N GLY A 186 -10.70 -8.72 2.19
CA GLY A 186 -12.01 -9.25 2.59
C GLY A 186 -13.21 -8.43 2.08
N GLY A 187 -13.02 -7.13 1.83
CA GLY A 187 -14.06 -6.25 1.28
C GLY A 187 -14.17 -6.32 -0.24
N ILE A 188 -13.07 -6.68 -0.91
CA ILE A 188 -12.99 -6.75 -2.37
C ILE A 188 -13.39 -8.13 -2.89
N LEU A 189 -12.91 -9.19 -2.23
CA LEU A 189 -13.08 -10.56 -2.67
C LEU A 189 -14.45 -11.11 -2.23
N PRO A 190 -15.40 -11.34 -3.15
CA PRO A 190 -16.69 -11.94 -2.81
C PRO A 190 -16.49 -13.31 -2.17
N GLN A 191 -17.25 -13.59 -1.09
CA GLN A 191 -17.17 -14.87 -0.39
C GLN A 191 -15.72 -15.29 -0.04
N CYS A 192 -14.93 -14.33 0.43
CA CYS A 192 -13.49 -14.50 0.72
C CYS A 192 -13.18 -15.74 1.58
N TYR A 193 -14.12 -16.18 2.43
CA TYR A 193 -13.98 -17.38 3.26
C TYR A 193 -13.87 -18.69 2.47
N LEU A 194 -14.22 -18.70 1.18
CA LEU A 194 -14.09 -19.89 0.31
C LEU A 194 -12.64 -20.05 -0.20
N TYR A 195 -11.82 -19.03 -0.05
CA TYR A 195 -10.42 -19.07 -0.50
C TYR A 195 -9.51 -19.41 0.69
N PRO A 196 -8.87 -20.60 0.71
CA PRO A 196 -8.03 -21.00 1.84
C PRO A 196 -6.91 -19.99 2.16
N LYS A 197 -6.25 -19.44 1.14
CA LYS A 197 -5.18 -18.45 1.30
C LYS A 197 -5.67 -17.13 1.95
N TYR A 198 -6.96 -16.79 1.84
CA TYR A 198 -7.53 -15.64 2.55
C TYR A 198 -7.47 -15.81 4.07
N ILE A 199 -7.59 -17.04 4.57
CA ILE A 199 -7.47 -17.32 6.00
C ILE A 199 -6.07 -16.96 6.50
N ASP A 200 -5.03 -17.28 5.72
CA ASP A 200 -3.64 -16.89 6.03
C ASP A 200 -3.49 -15.36 6.02
N VAL A 201 -4.07 -14.67 5.02
CA VAL A 201 -4.04 -13.20 4.93
C VAL A 201 -4.72 -12.56 6.14
N ALA A 202 -5.90 -13.03 6.52
CA ALA A 202 -6.65 -12.51 7.65
C ALA A 202 -5.95 -12.78 9.00
N GLY A 203 -5.34 -13.95 9.15
CA GLY A 203 -4.53 -14.35 10.30
C GLY A 203 -3.30 -13.45 10.45
N SER A 204 -2.52 -13.34 9.39
CA SER A 204 -1.32 -12.49 9.30
C SER A 204 -1.63 -11.02 9.66
N LEU A 205 -2.70 -10.46 9.08
CA LEU A 205 -3.14 -9.10 9.40
C LEU A 205 -3.47 -8.93 10.89
N ASN A 206 -4.21 -9.88 11.48
CA ASN A 206 -4.57 -9.78 12.90
C ASN A 206 -3.34 -9.81 13.81
N GLU A 207 -2.36 -10.67 13.52
CA GLU A 207 -1.08 -10.74 14.24
C GLU A 207 -0.29 -9.43 14.07
N GLN A 208 -0.20 -8.92 12.85
CA GLN A 208 0.50 -7.67 12.55
C GLN A 208 -0.15 -6.47 13.28
N LEU A 209 -1.47 -6.33 13.22
CA LEU A 209 -2.16 -5.23 13.89
C LEU A 209 -2.05 -5.33 15.43
N ALA A 210 -2.02 -6.55 15.96
CA ALA A 210 -1.77 -6.75 17.40
C ALA A 210 -0.36 -6.28 17.80
N ALA A 211 0.64 -6.63 17.01
CA ALA A 211 2.02 -6.17 17.21
C ALA A 211 2.14 -4.63 17.09
N LEU A 212 1.58 -4.05 16.03
CA LEU A 212 1.67 -2.61 15.77
C LEU A 212 1.06 -1.75 16.89
N LYS A 213 0.05 -2.24 17.60
CA LYS A 213 -0.52 -1.53 18.79
C LYS A 213 0.53 -1.29 19.88
N VAL A 214 1.49 -2.19 20.04
CA VAL A 214 2.55 -2.08 21.06
C VAL A 214 3.51 -0.94 20.74
N TYR A 215 3.71 -0.64 19.46
CA TYR A 215 4.69 0.34 18.97
C TYR A 215 4.09 1.70 18.60
N GLN A 216 2.78 1.90 18.83
CA GLN A 216 2.20 3.23 18.65
C GLN A 216 2.75 4.21 19.67
N THR A 217 3.28 5.34 19.20
CA THR A 217 3.84 6.39 20.06
C THR A 217 2.77 7.13 20.87
N GLU A 218 3.20 7.97 21.80
CA GLU A 218 2.29 8.83 22.57
C GLU A 218 1.52 9.80 21.67
N ASN A 219 2.13 10.25 20.58
CA ASN A 219 1.50 11.11 19.57
C ASN A 219 0.53 10.36 18.65
N GLY A 220 0.35 9.04 18.83
CA GLY A 220 -0.56 8.23 18.04
C GLY A 220 -0.01 7.77 16.69
N LEU A 221 1.29 7.92 16.46
CA LEU A 221 1.96 7.64 15.20
C LEU A 221 2.84 6.39 15.30
N TRP A 222 3.44 5.97 14.17
CA TRP A 222 4.42 4.90 14.11
C TRP A 222 5.74 5.42 13.53
N ARG A 223 6.84 4.80 13.95
CA ARG A 223 8.19 5.22 13.57
C ARG A 223 8.61 4.65 12.23
N THR A 224 9.62 5.28 11.60
CA THR A 224 10.22 4.78 10.35
C THR A 224 10.85 3.40 10.53
N VAL A 225 11.42 3.09 11.70
CA VAL A 225 11.76 1.73 12.14
C VAL A 225 10.87 1.43 13.33
N VAL A 226 9.94 0.47 13.17
CA VAL A 226 8.80 0.27 14.08
C VAL A 226 9.23 0.03 15.52
N ASP A 227 10.24 -0.82 15.73
CA ASP A 227 10.74 -1.28 17.02
C ASP A 227 11.91 -0.45 17.56
N ASP A 228 12.18 0.71 16.95
CA ASP A 228 13.32 1.56 17.30
C ASP A 228 12.87 2.90 17.91
N PRO A 229 13.02 3.10 19.24
CA PRO A 229 12.58 4.31 19.92
C PRO A 229 13.34 5.57 19.51
N GLU A 230 14.50 5.46 18.90
CA GLU A 230 15.30 6.60 18.43
C GLU A 230 14.92 7.03 17.01
N SER A 231 14.14 6.21 16.28
CA SER A 231 13.63 6.55 14.95
C SER A 231 12.54 7.61 15.02
N TYR A 232 12.49 8.47 14.02
CA TYR A 232 11.45 9.50 13.91
C TYR A 232 10.08 8.89 13.56
N GLU A 233 9.02 9.58 13.97
CA GLU A 233 7.64 9.29 13.56
C GLU A 233 7.48 9.57 12.07
N GLU A 234 6.87 8.63 11.34
CA GLU A 234 6.75 8.65 9.89
C GLU A 234 5.28 8.62 9.47
N ILE A 235 4.87 9.65 8.73
CA ILE A 235 3.43 9.92 8.54
C ILE A 235 2.80 8.97 7.52
N SER A 236 3.50 8.53 6.47
CA SER A 236 2.93 7.58 5.52
C SER A 236 2.73 6.19 6.15
N ALA A 237 3.68 5.74 6.98
CA ALA A 237 3.52 4.52 7.76
C ALA A 237 2.31 4.61 8.69
N SER A 238 2.20 5.73 9.41
CA SER A 238 1.12 5.97 10.36
C SER A 238 -0.24 6.00 9.68
N ALA A 239 -0.36 6.65 8.53
CA ALA A 239 -1.59 6.72 7.77
C ALA A 239 -2.04 5.35 7.25
N GLY A 240 -1.12 4.58 6.66
CA GLY A 240 -1.44 3.24 6.13
C GLY A 240 -1.82 2.24 7.23
N ILE A 241 -1.11 2.25 8.37
CA ILE A 241 -1.43 1.39 9.53
C ILE A 241 -2.79 1.77 10.13
N ALA A 242 -3.04 3.07 10.34
CA ALA A 242 -4.31 3.55 10.88
C ALA A 242 -5.48 3.23 9.93
N ALA A 243 -5.28 3.37 8.60
CA ALA A 243 -6.28 3.00 7.60
C ALA A 243 -6.60 1.50 7.67
N ALA A 244 -5.59 0.64 7.83
CA ALA A 244 -5.81 -0.80 7.99
C ALA A 244 -6.61 -1.14 9.25
N MET A 245 -6.30 -0.51 10.38
CA MET A 245 -7.05 -0.69 11.63
C MET A 245 -8.51 -0.25 11.47
N LEU A 246 -8.75 0.86 10.78
CA LEU A 246 -10.08 1.41 10.53
C LEU A 246 -10.90 0.52 9.60
N THR A 247 -10.33 0.13 8.46
CA THR A 247 -10.96 -0.78 7.48
C THR A 247 -11.34 -2.12 8.12
N ARG A 248 -10.56 -2.61 9.06
CA ARG A 248 -10.82 -3.86 9.78
C ARG A 248 -12.05 -3.78 10.69
N GLY A 249 -12.49 -2.59 11.08
CA GLY A 249 -13.71 -2.34 11.84
C GLY A 249 -13.76 -3.03 13.21
N ASN A 250 -12.60 -3.38 13.81
CA ASN A 250 -12.57 -4.02 15.12
C ASN A 250 -12.59 -2.96 16.25
N PRO A 251 -13.60 -2.94 17.13
CA PRO A 251 -13.70 -1.96 18.22
C PRO A 251 -12.45 -1.88 19.11
N LEU A 252 -11.67 -2.96 19.21
CA LEU A 252 -10.41 -2.97 19.94
C LEU A 252 -9.32 -2.08 19.34
N HIS A 253 -9.54 -1.56 18.14
CA HIS A 253 -8.65 -0.60 17.49
C HIS A 253 -9.01 0.86 17.79
N SER A 254 -10.24 1.17 18.24
CA SER A 254 -10.77 2.55 18.34
C SER A 254 -9.85 3.50 19.10
N LYS A 255 -9.29 3.11 20.23
CA LYS A 255 -8.37 3.98 20.99
C LYS A 255 -7.10 4.33 20.22
N TYR A 256 -6.60 3.41 19.38
CA TYR A 256 -5.40 3.61 18.56
C TYR A 256 -5.71 4.49 17.34
N ILE A 257 -6.87 4.28 16.74
CA ILE A 257 -7.38 5.10 15.63
C ILE A 257 -7.60 6.54 16.10
N ASN A 258 -8.26 6.76 17.26
CA ASN A 258 -8.49 8.10 17.82
C ASN A 258 -7.19 8.86 18.12
N LYS A 259 -6.15 8.16 18.58
CA LYS A 259 -4.81 8.75 18.71
C LYS A 259 -4.20 9.08 17.36
N ALA A 260 -4.31 8.16 16.38
CA ALA A 260 -3.75 8.36 15.04
C ALA A 260 -4.43 9.53 14.31
N ILE A 261 -5.74 9.74 14.46
CA ILE A 261 -6.43 10.91 13.90
C ILE A 261 -5.74 12.21 14.35
N LYS A 262 -5.51 12.37 15.65
CA LYS A 262 -4.86 13.57 16.20
C LYS A 262 -3.44 13.74 15.70
N GLY A 263 -2.65 12.66 15.71
CA GLY A 263 -1.27 12.68 15.23
C GLY A 263 -1.17 12.99 13.74
N LEU A 264 -2.04 12.41 12.92
CA LEU A 264 -2.05 12.65 11.49
C LEU A 264 -2.50 14.08 11.16
N LEU A 265 -3.59 14.57 11.79
CA LEU A 265 -4.06 15.95 11.60
C LEU A 265 -3.02 16.99 11.98
N ALA A 266 -2.24 16.75 13.04
CA ALA A 266 -1.15 17.64 13.44
C ALA A 266 -0.01 17.74 12.38
N ASN A 267 0.00 16.82 11.40
CA ASN A 267 0.97 16.78 10.30
C ASN A 267 0.35 17.15 8.94
N VAL A 268 -0.87 17.65 8.91
CA VAL A 268 -1.51 18.20 7.71
C VAL A 268 -1.54 19.70 7.82
N SER A 269 -0.98 20.41 6.84
CA SER A 269 -1.01 21.86 6.79
C SER A 269 -2.39 22.39 6.40
N GLU A 270 -2.66 23.70 6.60
CA GLU A 270 -3.92 24.34 6.25
C GLU A 270 -4.30 24.20 4.76
N ASP A 271 -3.30 24.11 3.88
CA ASP A 271 -3.48 23.88 2.44
C ASP A 271 -3.47 22.39 2.05
N GLY A 272 -3.62 21.47 3.02
CA GLY A 272 -3.79 20.03 2.81
C GLY A 272 -2.52 19.25 2.52
N LYS A 273 -1.33 19.82 2.73
CA LYS A 273 -0.06 19.10 2.53
C LYS A 273 0.23 18.19 3.72
N VAL A 274 0.49 16.93 3.45
CA VAL A 274 0.91 15.94 4.45
C VAL A 274 2.42 16.04 4.63
N MET A 275 2.84 16.46 5.82
CA MET A 275 4.23 16.74 6.17
C MET A 275 4.89 15.51 6.82
N ASN A 276 6.21 15.59 7.04
CA ASN A 276 7.00 14.58 7.77
C ASN A 276 6.91 13.16 7.18
N VAL A 277 6.82 13.09 5.87
CA VAL A 277 6.84 11.84 5.10
C VAL A 277 8.25 11.57 4.57
N SER A 278 8.78 10.39 4.86
CA SER A 278 10.11 9.99 4.39
C SER A 278 10.17 9.82 2.87
N GLY A 279 11.32 10.10 2.28
CA GLY A 279 11.62 9.93 0.87
C GLY A 279 11.55 8.49 0.37
N GLY A 280 11.91 8.27 -0.89
CA GLY A 280 12.03 6.94 -1.48
C GLY A 280 13.08 6.11 -0.75
N THR A 281 12.71 4.90 -0.37
CA THR A 281 13.51 4.06 0.53
C THR A 281 13.65 2.68 -0.07
N ALA A 282 14.87 2.29 -0.44
CA ALA A 282 15.22 0.90 -0.73
C ALA A 282 15.43 0.13 0.59
N VAL A 283 15.63 -1.18 0.52
CA VAL A 283 16.05 -1.93 1.71
C VAL A 283 17.43 -1.44 2.12
N MET A 284 17.52 -0.83 3.30
CA MET A 284 18.75 -0.29 3.87
C MET A 284 19.53 -1.38 4.61
N ARG A 285 20.82 -1.18 4.82
CA ARG A 285 21.70 -2.17 5.45
C ARG A 285 21.51 -2.25 6.97
N ASP A 286 21.08 -1.14 7.58
CA ASP A 286 20.99 -0.96 9.02
C ASP A 286 19.90 0.06 9.40
N LYS A 287 19.69 0.29 10.69
CA LYS A 287 18.73 1.26 11.21
C LYS A 287 19.07 2.70 10.87
N GLU A 288 20.35 3.04 10.86
CA GLU A 288 20.86 4.36 10.53
C GLU A 288 20.46 4.74 9.11
N GLY A 289 20.61 3.83 8.14
CA GLY A 289 20.18 4.05 6.77
C GLY A 289 18.71 4.43 6.64
N TYR A 290 17.82 3.84 7.46
CA TYR A 290 16.41 4.23 7.51
C TYR A 290 16.16 5.55 8.23
N ARG A 291 16.91 5.83 9.31
CA ARG A 291 16.81 7.10 10.07
C ARG A 291 17.27 8.30 9.25
N ASP A 292 18.24 8.09 8.36
CA ASP A 292 18.85 9.13 7.53
C ASP A 292 17.99 9.50 6.30
N ILE A 293 16.91 8.75 6.01
CA ILE A 293 16.01 9.10 4.90
C ILE A 293 15.35 10.45 5.17
N PRO A 294 15.55 11.46 4.29
CA PRO A 294 15.01 12.79 4.51
C PRO A 294 13.48 12.81 4.42
N LYS A 295 12.86 13.65 5.24
CA LYS A 295 11.41 13.89 5.28
C LYS A 295 11.06 15.37 5.04
N ALA A 296 11.89 16.06 4.27
CA ALA A 296 11.76 17.50 4.03
C ALA A 296 10.79 17.84 2.87
N TYR A 297 10.36 16.85 2.09
CA TYR A 297 9.57 17.07 0.90
C TYR A 297 8.17 16.44 1.01
N ILE A 298 7.21 16.98 0.25
CA ILE A 298 5.91 16.35 0.09
C ILE A 298 6.08 15.10 -0.78
N GLN A 299 5.56 13.97 -0.30
CA GLN A 299 5.66 12.68 -0.97
C GLN A 299 4.26 12.15 -1.35
N GLY A 300 4.14 11.64 -2.58
CA GLY A 300 2.84 11.14 -3.09
C GLY A 300 2.26 10.00 -2.26
N TRP A 301 3.08 9.10 -1.72
CA TRP A 301 2.61 8.03 -0.84
C TRP A 301 2.08 8.54 0.50
N GLY A 302 2.63 9.63 1.03
CA GLY A 302 2.09 10.27 2.23
C GLY A 302 0.73 10.90 1.96
N GLN A 303 0.62 11.67 0.86
CA GLN A 303 -0.65 12.28 0.44
C GLN A 303 -1.71 11.20 0.19
N GLY A 304 -1.38 10.15 -0.57
CA GLY A 304 -2.33 9.11 -0.95
C GLY A 304 -2.83 8.29 0.24
N LEU A 305 -1.93 7.78 1.09
CA LEU A 305 -2.31 6.98 2.26
C LEU A 305 -3.08 7.81 3.30
N ALA A 306 -2.72 9.08 3.52
CA ALA A 306 -3.46 9.95 4.42
C ALA A 306 -4.87 10.25 3.87
N LEU A 307 -4.99 10.52 2.55
CA LEU A 307 -6.29 10.75 1.93
C LEU A 307 -7.17 9.49 2.02
N SER A 308 -6.62 8.29 1.78
CA SER A 308 -7.34 7.03 1.96
C SER A 308 -7.80 6.81 3.40
N PHE A 309 -6.96 7.15 4.39
CA PHE A 309 -7.34 7.08 5.79
C PHE A 309 -8.51 8.01 6.10
N PHE A 310 -8.41 9.29 5.74
CA PHE A 310 -9.46 10.27 6.03
C PHE A 310 -10.74 10.00 5.23
N ALA A 311 -10.67 9.52 3.99
CA ALA A 311 -11.84 9.10 3.22
C ALA A 311 -12.56 7.91 3.90
N THR A 312 -11.79 6.93 4.41
CA THR A 312 -12.35 5.81 5.18
C THR A 312 -13.01 6.31 6.48
N LEU A 313 -12.37 7.24 7.17
CA LEU A 313 -12.88 7.84 8.40
C LEU A 313 -14.22 8.56 8.17
N LEU A 314 -14.36 9.29 7.05
CA LEU A 314 -15.59 10.03 6.73
C LEU A 314 -16.82 9.13 6.57
N ILE A 315 -16.63 7.89 6.08
CA ILE A 315 -17.72 6.93 5.85
C ILE A 315 -17.90 5.93 7.00
N SER A 316 -17.04 5.96 8.02
CA SER A 316 -17.15 5.07 9.18
C SER A 316 -18.17 5.59 10.17
N ASP A 317 -19.16 4.77 10.51
CA ASP A 317 -20.17 5.08 11.54
C ASP A 317 -19.69 4.85 12.97
N ASP A 318 -18.62 4.05 13.13
CA ASP A 318 -18.17 3.48 14.40
C ASP A 318 -17.24 4.38 15.25
N ILE A 319 -16.90 5.58 14.77
CA ILE A 319 -16.04 6.50 15.50
C ILE A 319 -16.92 7.62 16.05
N GLU A 320 -17.00 7.72 17.37
CA GLU A 320 -17.59 8.87 18.05
C GLU A 320 -16.91 10.13 17.48
N LYS A 321 -17.64 10.86 16.62
CA LYS A 321 -17.20 12.14 16.03
C LYS A 321 -17.15 13.25 17.08
N ASP A 322 -17.14 12.91 18.35
CA ASP A 322 -17.14 13.84 19.46
C ASP A 322 -15.79 14.57 19.56
N GLY A 323 -15.72 15.73 18.96
CA GLY A 323 -14.73 16.77 19.25
C GLY A 323 -13.40 16.69 18.52
N ALA A 324 -13.26 15.94 17.41
CA ALA A 324 -11.99 15.81 16.68
C ALA A 324 -12.00 16.44 15.26
N LEU A 325 -13.10 17.05 14.80
CA LEU A 325 -13.19 17.80 13.55
C LEU A 325 -13.54 19.27 13.83
#